data_e63a5e2a88d3c7b65fe5fafd346238c0
#
_entry.id   e63a5e2a88d3c7b65fe5fafd346238c0
#
_cell.length_a   1.000
_cell.length_b   1.000
_cell.length_c   1.000
_cell.angle_alpha   90.00
_cell.angle_beta   90.00
_cell.angle_gamma   90.00
#
_symmetry.space_group_name_H-M   'P 1'
#
loop_
_entity.id
_entity.type
_entity.pdbx_description
1 polymer ?
#
loop_
_entity_poly.entity_id
_entity_poly.type
_entity_poly.pdbx_seq_one_letter_code
_entity_poly.pdbx_strand_id
1 'polypeptide(L)'
;MINKRKQFVLGLAGACVMGLAGTPAVSADLAEIQKNGVLRVAVANEIPYGYMDVNGEAKGVGPDVAKHIAEALGIKKIEWTTTNFGSLIPGLKANRYDMVAAEMAILPQRCEQVLFSEPNSSYGEGLLVAKGNPKDIHDYESFAQSDHKIAIMAGADQLEMLQALKVPESRIVTISNNADAISTVSTGRADGYAATSLTVGELASKSDKVEAAQNFKDPVVNGTPVRSWGGFTFDKDSTALRDAVNTELAKFKKTPTWEKILTGYGFSAEDAKGSFTKTTAELCAK
;
A
#
# COMPACT_ATOMS: atom_id res chain seq x y z
N MET A 1 -8.56 87.02 23.74
CA MET A 1 -8.77 85.65 24.34
C MET A 1 -9.43 84.79 23.27
N ILE A 2 -8.63 83.99 22.61
CA ILE A 2 -9.03 83.32 21.38
C ILE A 2 -8.99 81.78 21.67
N ASN A 3 -10.17 81.18 21.53
CA ASN A 3 -10.40 79.75 21.78
C ASN A 3 -10.10 78.96 20.49
N LYS A 4 -9.08 78.08 20.50
CA LYS A 4 -8.78 77.18 19.38
C LYS A 4 -9.42 75.83 19.64
N ARG A 5 -10.46 75.49 18.90
CA ARG A 5 -11.02 74.10 18.82
C ARG A 5 -10.09 73.26 18.01
N LYS A 6 -9.63 72.11 18.63
CA LYS A 6 -8.95 71.01 17.93
C LYS A 6 -10.02 70.10 17.36
N GLN A 7 -10.03 69.92 16.05
CA GLN A 7 -10.79 68.89 15.35
C GLN A 7 -10.02 67.56 15.42
N PHE A 8 -10.63 66.52 15.96
CA PHE A 8 -10.17 65.16 15.89
C PHE A 8 -10.65 64.54 14.57
N VAL A 9 -9.73 64.15 13.70
CA VAL A 9 -10.00 63.35 12.51
C VAL A 9 -9.91 61.88 12.91
N LEU A 10 -11.06 61.18 12.91
CA LEU A 10 -11.11 59.74 13.07
C LEU A 10 -10.72 59.09 11.74
N GLY A 11 -9.54 58.49 11.65
CA GLY A 11 -9.13 57.65 10.53
C GLY A 11 -9.75 56.27 10.67
N LEU A 12 -10.66 55.89 9.74
CA LEU A 12 -11.19 54.55 9.59
C LEU A 12 -10.10 53.69 8.93
N ALA A 13 -9.44 52.81 9.71
CA ALA A 13 -8.58 51.79 9.17
C ALA A 13 -9.45 50.60 8.70
N GLY A 14 -9.67 50.53 7.39
CA GLY A 14 -10.33 49.37 6.77
C GLY A 14 -9.40 48.17 6.78
N ALA A 15 -9.69 47.16 7.62
CA ALA A 15 -9.03 45.88 7.58
C ALA A 15 -9.53 45.10 6.37
N CYS A 16 -8.73 44.99 5.31
CA CYS A 16 -8.93 44.02 4.24
C CYS A 16 -8.65 42.61 4.78
N VAL A 17 -9.70 41.89 5.14
CA VAL A 17 -9.63 40.45 5.36
C VAL A 17 -9.50 39.79 3.98
N MET A 18 -8.28 39.47 3.56
CA MET A 18 -8.05 38.59 2.44
C MET A 18 -8.48 37.19 2.88
N GLY A 19 -9.68 36.81 2.52
CA GLY A 19 -10.13 35.41 2.62
C GLY A 19 -9.24 34.54 1.72
N LEU A 20 -8.40 33.72 2.33
CA LEU A 20 -7.80 32.59 1.64
C LEU A 20 -8.94 31.65 1.24
N ALA A 21 -9.46 31.85 0.03
CA ALA A 21 -10.26 30.81 -0.61
C ALA A 21 -9.34 29.60 -0.84
N GLY A 22 -9.39 28.63 0.09
CA GLY A 22 -8.80 27.33 -0.12
C GLY A 22 -9.41 26.76 -1.40
N THR A 23 -8.63 26.57 -2.45
CA THR A 23 -9.05 25.81 -3.61
C THR A 23 -9.43 24.41 -3.12
N PRO A 24 -10.63 23.91 -3.44
CA PRO A 24 -10.96 22.53 -3.12
C PRO A 24 -9.88 21.62 -3.72
N ALA A 25 -9.41 20.66 -2.96
CA ALA A 25 -8.53 19.61 -3.48
C ALA A 25 -9.31 18.92 -4.61
N VAL A 26 -8.90 19.15 -5.85
CA VAL A 26 -9.53 18.51 -7.02
C VAL A 26 -9.00 17.08 -7.04
N SER A 27 -9.91 16.12 -6.93
CA SER A 27 -9.60 14.70 -7.13
C SER A 27 -9.06 14.47 -8.54
N ALA A 28 -8.35 13.37 -8.74
CA ALA A 28 -7.77 13.00 -10.04
C ALA A 28 -8.89 12.87 -11.10
N ASP A 29 -8.96 13.85 -11.98
CA ASP A 29 -9.87 13.85 -13.13
C ASP A 29 -9.17 13.17 -14.32
N LEU A 30 -9.73 12.06 -14.79
CA LEU A 30 -9.21 11.30 -15.95
C LEU A 30 -9.05 12.20 -17.18
N ALA A 31 -10.00 13.09 -17.46
CA ALA A 31 -9.93 13.97 -18.62
C ALA A 31 -8.77 14.98 -18.51
N GLU A 32 -8.49 15.48 -17.32
CA GLU A 32 -7.35 16.36 -17.06
C GLU A 32 -6.03 15.58 -17.17
N ILE A 33 -5.95 14.38 -16.60
CA ILE A 33 -4.78 13.49 -16.71
C ILE A 33 -4.48 13.19 -18.18
N GLN A 34 -5.50 12.84 -18.99
CA GLN A 34 -5.32 12.56 -20.41
C GLN A 34 -4.91 13.81 -21.20
N LYS A 35 -5.50 14.97 -20.90
CA LYS A 35 -5.17 16.26 -21.52
C LYS A 35 -3.72 16.66 -21.23
N ASN A 36 -3.30 16.52 -19.98
CA ASN A 36 -1.94 16.88 -19.54
C ASN A 36 -0.92 15.77 -19.93
N GLY A 37 -1.41 14.55 -20.15
CA GLY A 37 -0.60 13.38 -20.52
C GLY A 37 0.25 12.85 -19.37
N VAL A 38 -0.07 13.17 -18.11
CA VAL A 38 0.71 12.81 -16.92
C VAL A 38 -0.20 12.17 -15.87
N LEU A 39 0.21 10.98 -15.38
CA LEU A 39 -0.40 10.27 -14.24
C LEU A 39 0.63 10.24 -13.09
N ARG A 40 0.25 10.73 -11.90
CA ARG A 40 1.09 10.68 -10.70
C ARG A 40 0.81 9.37 -9.95
N VAL A 41 1.84 8.54 -9.74
CA VAL A 41 1.68 7.22 -9.14
C VAL A 41 2.64 7.03 -7.97
N ALA A 42 2.14 6.49 -6.85
CA ALA A 42 2.97 6.16 -5.69
C ALA A 42 3.25 4.67 -5.58
N VAL A 43 4.43 4.35 -5.04
CA VAL A 43 4.89 3.02 -4.64
C VAL A 43 5.40 3.04 -3.20
N ALA A 44 5.42 1.88 -2.53
CA ALA A 44 5.82 1.74 -1.13
C ALA A 44 7.27 1.29 -0.92
N ASN A 45 8.05 1.18 -2.00
CA ASN A 45 9.39 0.60 -2.00
C ASN A 45 9.44 -0.83 -1.42
N GLU A 46 8.45 -1.63 -1.78
CA GLU A 46 8.29 -3.02 -1.36
C GLU A 46 8.46 -3.98 -2.54
N ILE A 47 9.51 -4.80 -2.49
CA ILE A 47 9.80 -5.84 -3.50
C ILE A 47 8.97 -7.09 -3.15
N PRO A 48 8.27 -7.68 -4.13
CA PRO A 48 8.22 -7.39 -5.57
C PRO A 48 7.02 -6.55 -6.03
N TYR A 49 6.30 -5.92 -5.11
CA TYR A 49 5.00 -5.28 -5.37
C TYR A 49 5.11 -3.93 -6.09
N GLY A 50 5.92 -3.00 -5.54
CA GLY A 50 6.16 -1.69 -6.13
C GLY A 50 7.31 -0.97 -5.44
N TYR A 51 8.40 -0.73 -6.17
CA TYR A 51 9.63 -0.15 -5.63
C TYR A 51 10.37 0.66 -6.70
N MET A 52 11.33 1.47 -6.26
CA MET A 52 12.29 2.12 -7.16
C MET A 52 13.59 1.31 -7.17
N ASP A 53 14.09 1.00 -8.35
CA ASP A 53 15.38 0.34 -8.50
C ASP A 53 16.56 1.32 -8.32
N VAL A 54 17.76 0.79 -8.39
CA VAL A 54 19.00 1.59 -8.21
C VAL A 54 19.22 2.65 -9.30
N ASN A 55 18.53 2.54 -10.44
CA ASN A 55 18.56 3.51 -11.53
C ASN A 55 17.44 4.56 -11.41
N GLY A 56 16.60 4.49 -10.38
CA GLY A 56 15.47 5.36 -10.20
C GLY A 56 14.27 5.00 -11.09
N GLU A 57 14.18 3.76 -11.57
CA GLU A 57 13.05 3.26 -12.33
C GLU A 57 12.06 2.53 -11.43
N ALA A 58 10.77 2.80 -11.60
CA ALA A 58 9.72 2.07 -10.91
C ALA A 58 9.59 0.65 -11.47
N LYS A 59 9.70 -0.34 -10.58
CA LYS A 59 9.67 -1.78 -10.84
C LYS A 59 8.69 -2.48 -9.91
N GLY A 60 8.31 -3.68 -10.25
CA GLY A 60 7.37 -4.51 -9.50
C GLY A 60 6.08 -4.76 -10.26
N VAL A 61 5.26 -5.67 -9.74
CA VAL A 61 3.99 -6.04 -10.39
C VAL A 61 3.10 -4.82 -10.59
N GLY A 62 2.90 -4.00 -9.55
CA GLY A 62 2.07 -2.81 -9.64
C GLY A 62 2.56 -1.81 -10.70
N PRO A 63 3.82 -1.34 -10.64
CA PRO A 63 4.35 -0.43 -11.64
C PRO A 63 4.33 -0.96 -13.07
N ASP A 64 4.70 -2.23 -13.30
CA ASP A 64 4.78 -2.74 -14.66
C ASP A 64 3.39 -2.94 -15.28
N VAL A 65 2.39 -3.35 -14.49
CA VAL A 65 0.98 -3.37 -14.95
C VAL A 65 0.45 -1.95 -15.13
N ALA A 66 0.78 -1.00 -14.24
CA ALA A 66 0.37 0.40 -14.37
C ALA A 66 0.89 1.06 -15.65
N LYS A 67 2.12 0.75 -16.07
CA LYS A 67 2.70 1.25 -17.33
C LYS A 67 1.85 0.81 -18.55
N HIS A 68 1.47 -0.46 -18.61
CA HIS A 68 0.59 -0.97 -19.67
C HIS A 68 -0.78 -0.30 -19.69
N ILE A 69 -1.37 -0.11 -18.51
CA ILE A 69 -2.68 0.55 -18.39
C ILE A 69 -2.58 2.02 -18.81
N ALA A 70 -1.55 2.74 -18.35
CA ALA A 70 -1.34 4.15 -18.72
C ALA A 70 -1.17 4.32 -20.24
N GLU A 71 -0.40 3.45 -20.88
CA GLU A 71 -0.24 3.43 -22.34
C GLU A 71 -1.58 3.20 -23.05
N ALA A 72 -2.37 2.22 -22.60
CA ALA A 72 -3.69 1.93 -23.17
C ALA A 72 -4.68 3.09 -22.99
N LEU A 73 -4.54 3.88 -21.93
CA LEU A 73 -5.34 5.09 -21.68
C LEU A 73 -4.82 6.33 -22.41
N GLY A 74 -3.75 6.22 -23.22
CA GLY A 74 -3.12 7.32 -23.95
C GLY A 74 -2.34 8.29 -23.07
N ILE A 75 -1.98 7.89 -21.84
CA ILE A 75 -1.19 8.69 -20.91
C ILE A 75 0.30 8.54 -21.28
N LYS A 76 0.96 9.68 -21.54
CA LYS A 76 2.32 9.70 -22.11
C LYS A 76 3.42 9.53 -21.06
N LYS A 77 3.15 9.91 -19.81
CA LYS A 77 4.15 9.94 -18.74
C LYS A 77 3.54 9.49 -17.42
N ILE A 78 4.29 8.70 -16.67
CA ILE A 78 3.99 8.44 -15.26
C ILE A 78 5.04 9.16 -14.41
N GLU A 79 4.59 9.93 -13.44
CA GLU A 79 5.44 10.52 -12.41
C GLU A 79 5.37 9.67 -11.14
N TRP A 80 6.50 9.05 -10.79
CA TRP A 80 6.57 8.14 -9.66
C TRP A 80 6.96 8.85 -8.37
N THR A 81 6.27 8.49 -7.29
CA THR A 81 6.58 8.93 -5.93
C THR A 81 6.80 7.72 -5.04
N THR A 82 7.90 7.71 -4.27
CA THR A 82 8.14 6.71 -3.25
C THR A 82 7.75 7.24 -1.88
N THR A 83 7.04 6.43 -1.10
CA THR A 83 6.67 6.76 0.28
C THR A 83 6.61 5.51 1.15
N ASN A 84 6.47 5.64 2.47
CA ASN A 84 6.20 4.50 3.34
C ASN A 84 4.79 3.96 3.12
N PHE A 85 4.60 2.65 3.27
CA PHE A 85 3.32 1.98 3.01
C PHE A 85 2.14 2.62 3.76
N GLY A 86 2.30 2.88 5.07
CA GLY A 86 1.27 3.55 5.88
C GLY A 86 0.93 4.98 5.47
N SER A 87 1.73 5.60 4.58
CA SER A 87 1.50 6.95 4.05
C SER A 87 0.78 6.95 2.69
N LEU A 88 0.52 5.77 2.10
CA LEU A 88 -0.11 5.67 0.77
C LEU A 88 -1.54 6.22 0.77
N ILE A 89 -2.41 5.75 1.65
CA ILE A 89 -3.80 6.25 1.76
C ILE A 89 -3.85 7.74 2.16
N PRO A 90 -3.12 8.19 3.21
CA PRO A 90 -3.04 9.61 3.52
C PRO A 90 -2.56 10.50 2.36
N GLY A 91 -1.63 10.01 1.56
CA GLY A 91 -1.11 10.73 0.39
C GLY A 91 -2.14 10.88 -0.73
N LEU A 92 -2.94 9.86 -1.02
CA LEU A 92 -4.08 9.93 -1.95
C LEU A 92 -5.09 10.98 -1.48
N LYS A 93 -5.53 10.92 -0.24
CA LYS A 93 -6.48 11.88 0.35
C LYS A 93 -5.96 13.31 0.37
N ALA A 94 -4.64 13.48 0.42
CA ALA A 94 -3.98 14.79 0.31
C ALA A 94 -3.65 15.20 -1.13
N ASN A 95 -4.13 14.46 -2.14
CA ASN A 95 -3.91 14.69 -3.58
C ASN A 95 -2.42 14.82 -3.96
N ARG A 96 -1.54 14.05 -3.31
CA ARG A 96 -0.11 14.02 -3.63
C ARG A 96 0.17 13.21 -4.90
N TYR A 97 -0.67 12.25 -5.21
CA TYR A 97 -0.65 11.38 -6.40
C TYR A 97 -2.08 10.94 -6.72
N ASP A 98 -2.29 10.45 -7.92
CA ASP A 98 -3.59 10.09 -8.49
C ASP A 98 -3.93 8.62 -8.26
N MET A 99 -2.89 7.77 -8.18
CA MET A 99 -3.01 6.32 -8.06
C MET A 99 -1.87 5.76 -7.19
N VAL A 100 -2.12 4.65 -6.50
CA VAL A 100 -1.11 3.83 -5.85
C VAL A 100 -0.95 2.52 -6.63
N ALA A 101 0.29 2.13 -6.91
CA ALA A 101 0.67 0.89 -7.59
C ALA A 101 1.60 0.05 -6.67
N ALA A 102 1.06 -0.40 -5.53
CA ALA A 102 1.78 -1.14 -4.49
C ALA A 102 1.09 -2.46 -4.12
N GLU A 103 0.17 -2.96 -4.96
CA GLU A 103 -0.59 -4.19 -4.70
C GLU A 103 -1.21 -4.22 -3.28
N MET A 104 -1.74 -3.06 -2.84
CA MET A 104 -2.33 -2.92 -1.52
C MET A 104 -3.52 -3.87 -1.36
N ALA A 105 -3.55 -4.67 -0.28
CA ALA A 105 -4.64 -5.58 0.02
C ALA A 105 -5.98 -4.85 0.10
N ILE A 106 -6.97 -5.36 -0.63
CA ILE A 106 -8.33 -4.84 -0.65
C ILE A 106 -9.04 -5.34 0.61
N LEU A 107 -9.33 -4.43 1.54
CA LEU A 107 -9.95 -4.73 2.83
C LEU A 107 -11.11 -3.78 3.12
N PRO A 108 -12.17 -4.22 3.83
CA PRO A 108 -13.34 -3.40 4.12
C PRO A 108 -12.99 -2.02 4.71
N GLN A 109 -12.11 -1.96 5.72
CA GLN A 109 -11.72 -0.72 6.39
C GLN A 109 -10.91 0.22 5.48
N ARG A 110 -10.17 -0.31 4.49
CA ARG A 110 -9.49 0.50 3.48
C ARG A 110 -10.47 1.00 2.42
N CYS A 111 -11.44 0.16 2.04
CA CYS A 111 -12.53 0.54 1.11
C CYS A 111 -13.42 1.66 1.65
N GLU A 112 -13.51 1.84 2.97
CA GLU A 112 -14.19 2.99 3.55
C GLU A 112 -13.48 4.33 3.26
N GLN A 113 -12.17 4.30 3.04
CA GLN A 113 -11.33 5.49 2.89
C GLN A 113 -10.96 5.82 1.45
N VAL A 114 -10.84 4.81 0.58
CA VAL A 114 -10.32 4.91 -0.80
C VAL A 114 -11.11 4.01 -1.74
N LEU A 115 -10.91 4.17 -3.05
CA LEU A 115 -11.38 3.23 -4.07
C LEU A 115 -10.26 2.27 -4.43
N PHE A 116 -10.65 1.06 -4.80
CA PHE A 116 -9.74 0.05 -5.37
C PHE A 116 -10.14 -0.30 -6.81
N SER A 117 -9.16 -0.70 -7.59
CA SER A 117 -9.41 -1.47 -8.82
C SER A 117 -9.93 -2.86 -8.49
N GLU A 118 -10.37 -3.60 -9.51
CA GLU A 118 -10.47 -5.06 -9.38
C GLU A 118 -9.08 -5.65 -9.05
N PRO A 119 -9.03 -6.84 -8.39
CA PRO A 119 -7.77 -7.44 -8.00
C PRO A 119 -6.81 -7.63 -9.18
N ASN A 120 -5.57 -7.18 -9.04
CA ASN A 120 -4.49 -7.40 -10.00
C ASN A 120 -3.67 -8.65 -9.63
N SER A 121 -3.51 -8.92 -8.34
CA SER A 121 -2.77 -10.06 -7.80
C SER A 121 -3.50 -10.72 -6.64
N SER A 122 -3.04 -11.90 -6.23
CA SER A 122 -3.35 -12.47 -4.93
C SER A 122 -2.09 -13.09 -4.34
N TYR A 123 -2.01 -13.15 -3.00
CA TYR A 123 -0.81 -13.62 -2.31
C TYR A 123 -1.13 -14.15 -0.92
N GLY A 124 -0.26 -15.04 -0.42
CA GLY A 124 -0.32 -15.58 0.92
C GLY A 124 0.64 -14.88 1.88
N GLU A 125 0.61 -15.32 3.13
CA GLU A 125 1.42 -14.78 4.21
C GLU A 125 2.75 -15.53 4.35
N GLY A 126 3.65 -14.97 5.16
CA GLY A 126 4.93 -15.55 5.52
C GLY A 126 5.45 -14.98 6.83
N LEU A 127 6.47 -15.60 7.36
CA LEU A 127 7.12 -15.21 8.60
C LEU A 127 8.64 -15.20 8.42
N LEU A 128 9.28 -14.06 8.62
CA LEU A 128 10.73 -13.96 8.70
C LEU A 128 11.17 -14.23 10.14
N VAL A 129 12.12 -15.13 10.32
CA VAL A 129 12.66 -15.49 11.63
C VAL A 129 14.19 -15.38 11.64
N ALA A 130 14.80 -15.37 12.82
CA ALA A 130 16.25 -15.45 12.93
C ALA A 130 16.75 -16.75 12.33
N LYS A 131 17.98 -16.75 11.81
CA LYS A 131 18.60 -17.92 11.18
C LYS A 131 18.57 -19.14 12.10
N GLY A 132 18.12 -20.27 11.55
CA GLY A 132 17.94 -21.53 12.28
C GLY A 132 16.67 -21.57 13.13
N ASN A 133 15.80 -20.57 13.04
CA ASN A 133 14.52 -20.46 13.76
C ASN A 133 14.61 -20.92 15.24
N PRO A 134 15.45 -20.29 16.08
CA PRO A 134 15.77 -20.80 17.43
C PRO A 134 14.56 -20.81 18.38
N LYS A 135 13.45 -20.20 18.00
CA LYS A 135 12.19 -20.18 18.75
C LYS A 135 11.16 -21.19 18.23
N ASP A 136 11.49 -21.92 17.15
CA ASP A 136 10.62 -22.92 16.51
C ASP A 136 9.22 -22.37 16.17
N ILE A 137 9.18 -21.15 15.56
CA ILE A 137 7.93 -20.43 15.24
C ILE A 137 7.56 -20.70 13.78
N HIS A 138 6.34 -21.20 13.53
CA HIS A 138 5.87 -21.60 12.20
C HIS A 138 4.50 -21.05 11.82
N ASP A 139 3.91 -20.20 12.67
CA ASP A 139 2.60 -19.58 12.45
C ASP A 139 2.48 -18.27 13.24
N TYR A 140 1.40 -17.51 12.98
CA TYR A 140 1.11 -16.28 13.75
C TYR A 140 0.41 -16.57 15.08
N GLU A 141 -0.28 -17.71 15.21
CA GLU A 141 -0.99 -18.12 16.41
C GLU A 141 -0.06 -18.32 17.61
N SER A 142 1.18 -18.73 17.36
CA SER A 142 2.22 -18.90 18.37
C SER A 142 2.49 -17.63 19.17
N PHE A 143 2.34 -16.45 18.57
CA PHE A 143 2.54 -15.17 19.24
C PHE A 143 1.40 -14.80 20.20
N ALA A 144 0.21 -15.37 20.05
CA ALA A 144 -0.88 -15.20 21.01
C ALA A 144 -0.66 -16.07 22.26
N GLN A 145 0.04 -17.20 22.12
CA GLN A 145 0.20 -18.24 23.14
C GLN A 145 1.55 -18.19 23.89
N SER A 146 2.48 -17.34 23.47
CA SER A 146 3.84 -17.21 24.03
C SER A 146 4.11 -15.78 24.46
N ASP A 147 5.33 -15.50 24.95
CA ASP A 147 5.83 -14.16 25.22
C ASP A 147 6.62 -13.55 24.04
N HIS A 148 6.64 -14.25 22.89
CA HIS A 148 7.33 -13.81 21.70
C HIS A 148 6.76 -12.51 21.12
N LYS A 149 7.62 -11.71 20.52
CA LYS A 149 7.28 -10.46 19.85
C LYS A 149 7.29 -10.65 18.35
N ILE A 150 6.29 -10.10 17.68
CA ILE A 150 6.19 -10.09 16.22
C ILE A 150 6.27 -8.66 15.70
N ALA A 151 7.10 -8.44 14.68
CA ALA A 151 7.15 -7.15 13.99
C ALA A 151 6.20 -7.15 12.79
N ILE A 152 5.67 -5.97 12.47
CA ILE A 152 4.88 -5.67 11.27
C ILE A 152 5.29 -4.35 10.68
N MET A 153 5.07 -4.15 9.40
CA MET A 153 5.20 -2.83 8.77
C MET A 153 3.99 -1.94 9.12
N ALA A 154 4.25 -0.65 9.33
CA ALA A 154 3.18 0.32 9.60
C ALA A 154 2.15 0.36 8.46
N GLY A 155 0.88 0.17 8.80
CA GLY A 155 -0.24 0.15 7.85
C GLY A 155 -0.43 -1.16 7.09
N ALA A 156 0.36 -2.20 7.37
CA ALA A 156 0.22 -3.52 6.78
C ALA A 156 -1.00 -4.27 7.35
N ASP A 157 -1.61 -5.13 6.54
CA ASP A 157 -2.80 -5.93 6.87
C ASP A 157 -2.53 -7.05 7.89
N GLN A 158 -1.27 -7.38 8.13
CA GLN A 158 -0.89 -8.31 9.18
C GLN A 158 -1.32 -7.84 10.58
N LEU A 159 -1.53 -6.52 10.78
CA LEU A 159 -2.04 -6.02 12.06
C LEU A 159 -3.43 -6.58 12.36
N GLU A 160 -4.35 -6.51 11.39
CA GLU A 160 -5.71 -7.03 11.53
C GLU A 160 -5.72 -8.54 11.75
N MET A 161 -4.83 -9.27 11.07
CA MET A 161 -4.67 -10.72 11.26
C MET A 161 -4.23 -11.05 12.68
N LEU A 162 -3.19 -10.37 13.20
CA LEU A 162 -2.69 -10.56 14.55
C LEU A 162 -3.73 -10.19 15.61
N GLN A 163 -4.50 -9.12 15.38
CA GLN A 163 -5.61 -8.74 16.27
C GLN A 163 -6.72 -9.78 16.26
N ALA A 164 -7.10 -10.32 15.10
CA ALA A 164 -8.09 -11.39 14.99
C ALA A 164 -7.63 -12.68 15.70
N LEU A 165 -6.33 -12.98 15.65
CA LEU A 165 -5.68 -14.07 16.38
C LEU A 165 -5.45 -13.76 17.87
N LYS A 166 -5.85 -12.56 18.35
CA LYS A 166 -5.73 -12.11 19.73
C LYS A 166 -4.29 -12.01 20.24
N VAL A 167 -3.36 -11.68 19.36
CA VAL A 167 -1.99 -11.34 19.76
C VAL A 167 -2.03 -10.03 20.55
N PRO A 168 -1.50 -9.98 21.79
CA PRO A 168 -1.50 -8.76 22.58
C PRO A 168 -0.73 -7.63 21.90
N GLU A 169 -1.26 -6.41 21.90
CA GLU A 169 -0.64 -5.25 21.27
C GLU A 169 0.79 -4.99 21.81
N SER A 170 1.04 -5.27 23.09
CA SER A 170 2.35 -5.16 23.72
C SER A 170 3.42 -6.10 23.12
N ARG A 171 3.01 -7.09 22.35
CA ARG A 171 3.90 -8.01 21.62
C ARG A 171 4.11 -7.63 20.17
N ILE A 172 3.34 -6.66 19.65
CA ILE A 172 3.45 -6.20 18.26
C ILE A 172 4.45 -5.04 18.19
N VAL A 173 5.48 -5.20 17.37
CA VAL A 173 6.51 -4.19 17.11
C VAL A 173 6.27 -3.59 15.73
N THR A 174 5.87 -2.34 15.65
CA THR A 174 5.69 -1.67 14.36
C THR A 174 7.00 -1.08 13.87
N ILE A 175 7.36 -1.39 12.62
CA ILE A 175 8.51 -0.81 11.90
C ILE A 175 8.03 0.05 10.74
N SER A 176 8.87 0.98 10.29
CA SER A 176 8.46 1.95 9.26
C SER A 176 8.48 1.39 7.85
N ASN A 177 9.36 0.42 7.57
CA ASN A 177 9.59 -0.15 6.24
C ASN A 177 10.23 -1.55 6.35
N ASN A 178 10.21 -2.29 5.24
CA ASN A 178 10.76 -3.65 5.17
C ASN A 178 12.28 -3.72 5.40
N ALA A 179 13.04 -2.67 5.11
CA ALA A 179 14.49 -2.67 5.30
C ALA A 179 14.88 -2.84 6.79
N ASP A 180 14.02 -2.39 7.70
CA ASP A 180 14.25 -2.53 9.14
C ASP A 180 13.98 -3.95 9.67
N ALA A 181 13.27 -4.80 8.90
CA ALA A 181 12.84 -6.13 9.36
C ALA A 181 14.02 -7.05 9.68
N ILE A 182 15.04 -7.09 8.81
CA ILE A 182 16.23 -7.93 9.01
C ILE A 182 16.92 -7.58 10.32
N SER A 183 17.17 -6.30 10.59
CA SER A 183 17.80 -5.87 11.83
C SER A 183 16.90 -6.12 13.04
N THR A 184 15.61 -5.90 12.92
CA THR A 184 14.62 -6.10 13.99
C THR A 184 14.59 -7.55 14.47
N VAL A 185 14.61 -8.51 13.52
CA VAL A 185 14.61 -9.94 13.83
C VAL A 185 15.99 -10.43 14.25
N SER A 186 17.05 -10.09 13.50
CA SER A 186 18.40 -10.60 13.77
C SER A 186 19.00 -10.10 15.10
N THR A 187 18.53 -8.99 15.63
CA THR A 187 18.97 -8.47 16.95
C THR A 187 18.05 -8.88 18.11
N GLY A 188 16.97 -9.64 17.83
CA GLY A 188 16.00 -10.06 18.84
C GLY A 188 15.09 -8.95 19.36
N ARG A 189 14.94 -7.84 18.63
CA ARG A 189 13.94 -6.81 18.96
C ARG A 189 12.52 -7.34 18.76
N ALA A 190 12.35 -8.25 17.79
CA ALA A 190 11.20 -9.12 17.63
C ALA A 190 11.69 -10.53 17.27
N ASP A 191 10.90 -11.56 17.59
CA ASP A 191 11.22 -12.96 17.33
C ASP A 191 10.82 -13.38 15.90
N GLY A 192 9.94 -12.63 15.28
CA GLY A 192 9.54 -12.79 13.88
C GLY A 192 9.08 -11.48 13.26
N TYR A 193 9.00 -11.45 11.92
CA TYR A 193 8.40 -10.36 11.16
C TYR A 193 7.34 -10.94 10.22
N ALA A 194 6.10 -10.49 10.41
CA ALA A 194 4.96 -10.87 9.57
C ALA A 194 4.91 -9.99 8.32
N ALA A 195 4.87 -10.62 7.18
CA ALA A 195 4.69 -9.98 5.88
C ALA A 195 4.17 -11.02 4.87
N THR A 196 3.94 -10.61 3.65
CA THR A 196 3.60 -11.56 2.58
C THR A 196 4.73 -12.56 2.33
N SER A 197 4.42 -13.73 1.82
CA SER A 197 5.40 -14.79 1.53
C SER A 197 6.52 -14.32 0.60
N LEU A 198 6.20 -13.48 -0.40
CA LEU A 198 7.18 -12.94 -1.35
C LEU A 198 8.12 -11.92 -0.70
N THR A 199 7.59 -11.02 0.14
CA THR A 199 8.41 -10.08 0.92
C THR A 199 9.35 -10.82 1.87
N VAL A 200 8.86 -11.85 2.56
CA VAL A 200 9.68 -12.68 3.45
C VAL A 200 10.79 -13.39 2.68
N GLY A 201 10.48 -13.99 1.54
CA GLY A 201 11.46 -14.63 0.67
C GLY A 201 12.55 -13.67 0.19
N GLU A 202 12.16 -12.46 -0.23
CA GLU A 202 13.07 -11.41 -0.66
C GLU A 202 14.00 -10.95 0.48
N LEU A 203 13.47 -10.71 1.68
CA LEU A 203 14.27 -10.32 2.84
C LEU A 203 15.23 -11.42 3.29
N ALA A 204 14.78 -12.67 3.30
CA ALA A 204 15.61 -13.81 3.63
C ALA A 204 16.78 -14.01 2.66
N SER A 205 16.58 -13.66 1.37
CA SER A 205 17.66 -13.74 0.37
C SER A 205 18.76 -12.70 0.55
N LYS A 206 18.50 -11.61 1.29
CA LYS A 206 19.42 -10.48 1.48
C LYS A 206 20.36 -10.62 2.68
N SER A 207 20.14 -11.60 3.56
CA SER A 207 20.93 -11.73 4.77
C SER A 207 20.99 -13.18 5.25
N ASP A 208 22.17 -13.62 5.65
CA ASP A 208 22.41 -14.92 6.29
C ASP A 208 21.99 -14.97 7.77
N LYS A 209 21.53 -13.86 8.33
CA LYS A 209 21.09 -13.73 9.73
C LYS A 209 19.63 -14.04 9.96
N VAL A 210 18.85 -14.10 8.89
CA VAL A 210 17.41 -14.37 8.92
C VAL A 210 17.04 -15.41 7.86
N GLU A 211 15.87 -16.00 8.00
CA GLU A 211 15.31 -16.92 7.01
C GLU A 211 13.78 -16.86 7.03
N ALA A 212 13.16 -17.33 5.95
CA ALA A 212 11.72 -17.61 5.94
C ALA A 212 11.46 -18.83 6.84
N ALA A 213 10.50 -18.74 7.74
CA ALA A 213 10.09 -19.86 8.58
C ALA A 213 9.67 -21.03 7.70
N GLN A 214 10.37 -22.17 7.86
CA GLN A 214 10.05 -23.38 7.12
C GLN A 214 8.72 -23.96 7.61
N ASN A 215 7.95 -24.59 6.73
CA ASN A 215 6.65 -25.17 7.06
C ASN A 215 5.68 -24.14 7.68
N PHE A 216 5.79 -22.88 7.28
CA PHE A 216 4.89 -21.83 7.73
C PHE A 216 3.44 -22.20 7.41
N LYS A 217 2.57 -22.00 8.38
CA LYS A 217 1.13 -22.22 8.25
C LYS A 217 0.45 -20.87 8.11
N ASP A 218 -0.30 -20.68 7.02
CA ASP A 218 -1.11 -19.47 6.84
C ASP A 218 -2.04 -19.28 8.05
N PRO A 219 -2.20 -18.04 8.52
CA PRO A 219 -3.11 -17.74 9.62
C PRO A 219 -4.55 -18.13 9.26
N VAL A 220 -5.29 -18.64 10.23
CA VAL A 220 -6.70 -19.00 10.07
C VAL A 220 -7.57 -18.01 10.85
N VAL A 221 -8.31 -17.16 10.14
CA VAL A 221 -9.22 -16.20 10.75
C VAL A 221 -10.66 -16.64 10.47
N ASN A 222 -11.47 -16.75 11.53
CA ASN A 222 -12.86 -17.24 11.46
C ASN A 222 -13.03 -18.57 10.70
N GLY A 223 -12.06 -19.49 10.89
CA GLY A 223 -12.08 -20.82 10.28
C GLY A 223 -11.66 -20.87 8.81
N THR A 224 -11.19 -19.75 8.23
CA THR A 224 -10.74 -19.68 6.84
C THR A 224 -9.27 -19.29 6.80
N PRO A 225 -8.41 -20.01 6.04
CA PRO A 225 -7.05 -19.58 5.77
C PRO A 225 -7.06 -18.18 5.11
N VAL A 226 -6.17 -17.31 5.61
CA VAL A 226 -6.08 -15.94 5.08
C VAL A 226 -5.36 -15.94 3.74
N ARG A 227 -5.93 -15.22 2.79
CA ARG A 227 -5.32 -14.85 1.53
C ARG A 227 -5.67 -13.41 1.23
N SER A 228 -4.73 -12.68 0.68
CA SER A 228 -4.92 -11.28 0.32
C SER A 228 -5.03 -11.08 -1.19
N TRP A 229 -5.77 -10.06 -1.62
CA TRP A 229 -5.94 -9.64 -3.01
C TRP A 229 -5.47 -8.19 -3.15
N GLY A 230 -4.46 -7.98 -3.97
CA GLY A 230 -3.87 -6.68 -4.22
C GLY A 230 -4.50 -5.96 -5.41
N GLY A 231 -4.59 -4.64 -5.30
CA GLY A 231 -5.11 -3.79 -6.37
C GLY A 231 -4.52 -2.39 -6.37
N PHE A 232 -4.79 -1.67 -7.46
CA PHE A 232 -4.53 -0.23 -7.53
C PHE A 232 -5.49 0.52 -6.62
N THR A 233 -5.01 1.61 -6.03
CA THR A 233 -5.80 2.38 -5.07
C THR A 233 -5.91 3.84 -5.53
N PHE A 234 -7.09 4.45 -5.32
CA PHE A 234 -7.43 5.79 -5.79
C PHE A 234 -8.15 6.58 -4.68
N ASP A 235 -8.16 7.90 -4.79
CA ASP A 235 -9.03 8.71 -3.95
C ASP A 235 -10.52 8.39 -4.18
N LYS A 236 -11.37 8.64 -3.18
CA LYS A 236 -12.81 8.35 -3.22
C LYS A 236 -13.52 9.02 -4.38
N ASP A 237 -13.07 10.19 -4.79
CA ASP A 237 -13.71 10.98 -5.85
C ASP A 237 -13.16 10.65 -7.24
N SER A 238 -12.12 9.80 -7.36
CA SER A 238 -11.46 9.42 -8.63
C SER A 238 -12.15 8.24 -9.34
N THR A 239 -13.49 8.20 -9.33
CA THR A 239 -14.28 7.07 -9.89
C THR A 239 -14.01 6.88 -11.38
N ALA A 240 -13.95 7.95 -12.17
CA ALA A 240 -13.71 7.86 -13.61
C ALA A 240 -12.33 7.25 -13.94
N LEU A 241 -11.29 7.63 -13.19
CA LEU A 241 -9.95 7.05 -13.34
C LEU A 241 -9.96 5.56 -12.97
N ARG A 242 -10.55 5.21 -11.81
CA ARG A 242 -10.66 3.83 -11.34
C ARG A 242 -11.38 2.95 -12.37
N ASP A 243 -12.49 3.42 -12.95
CA ASP A 243 -13.28 2.64 -13.91
C ASP A 243 -12.56 2.45 -15.25
N ALA A 244 -11.82 3.48 -15.70
CA ALA A 244 -10.97 3.36 -16.88
C ALA A 244 -9.83 2.37 -16.63
N VAL A 245 -9.16 2.44 -15.48
CA VAL A 245 -8.13 1.46 -15.09
C VAL A 245 -8.70 0.04 -15.04
N ASN A 246 -9.88 -0.18 -14.44
CA ASN A 246 -10.54 -1.48 -14.41
C ASN A 246 -10.85 -2.02 -15.81
N THR A 247 -11.28 -1.15 -16.72
CA THR A 247 -11.57 -1.54 -18.10
C THR A 247 -10.32 -2.08 -18.80
N GLU A 248 -9.19 -1.38 -18.67
CA GLU A 248 -7.93 -1.81 -19.29
C GLU A 248 -7.30 -2.99 -18.55
N LEU A 249 -7.37 -3.02 -17.22
CA LEU A 249 -6.90 -4.15 -16.41
C LEU A 249 -7.62 -5.44 -16.79
N ALA A 250 -8.95 -5.41 -16.95
CA ALA A 250 -9.73 -6.57 -17.36
C ALA A 250 -9.35 -7.12 -18.75
N LYS A 251 -8.95 -6.25 -19.68
CA LYS A 251 -8.39 -6.66 -20.98
C LYS A 251 -6.98 -7.23 -20.81
N PHE A 252 -6.12 -6.53 -20.09
CA PHE A 252 -4.72 -6.89 -19.91
C PHE A 252 -4.53 -8.22 -19.19
N LYS A 253 -5.32 -8.50 -18.14
CA LYS A 253 -5.31 -9.77 -17.40
C LYS A 253 -5.63 -11.01 -18.26
N LYS A 254 -6.22 -10.83 -19.45
CA LYS A 254 -6.47 -11.92 -20.43
C LYS A 254 -5.27 -12.19 -21.34
N THR A 255 -4.20 -11.42 -21.23
CA THR A 255 -3.00 -11.56 -22.08
C THR A 255 -1.92 -12.39 -21.38
N PRO A 256 -1.12 -13.16 -22.13
CA PRO A 256 0.05 -13.84 -21.57
C PRO A 256 1.08 -12.89 -20.94
N THR A 257 1.12 -11.64 -21.39
CA THR A 257 2.06 -10.62 -20.92
C THR A 257 1.79 -10.29 -19.44
N TRP A 258 0.52 -10.17 -19.03
CA TRP A 258 0.18 -9.92 -17.64
C TRP A 258 0.66 -11.05 -16.73
N GLU A 259 0.36 -12.32 -17.05
CA GLU A 259 0.81 -13.47 -16.26
C GLU A 259 2.35 -13.56 -16.22
N LYS A 260 3.02 -13.23 -17.32
CA LYS A 260 4.48 -13.18 -17.39
C LYS A 260 5.08 -12.09 -16.49
N ILE A 261 4.41 -10.95 -16.33
CA ILE A 261 4.83 -9.93 -15.37
C ILE A 261 4.76 -10.50 -13.96
N LEU A 262 3.62 -11.04 -13.55
CA LEU A 262 3.46 -11.59 -12.20
C LEU A 262 4.51 -12.68 -11.90
N THR A 263 4.62 -13.67 -12.79
CA THR A 263 5.55 -14.78 -12.61
C THR A 263 7.02 -14.35 -12.65
N GLY A 264 7.34 -13.32 -13.44
CA GLY A 264 8.68 -12.71 -13.47
C GLY A 264 9.08 -12.05 -12.14
N TYR A 265 8.11 -11.66 -11.32
CA TYR A 265 8.30 -11.13 -9.98
C TYR A 265 8.11 -12.18 -8.87
N GLY A 266 8.03 -13.46 -9.22
CA GLY A 266 7.99 -14.56 -8.26
C GLY A 266 6.59 -14.99 -7.82
N PHE A 267 5.53 -14.37 -8.33
CA PHE A 267 4.18 -14.87 -8.10
C PHE A 267 4.00 -16.24 -8.78
N SER A 268 3.34 -17.16 -8.12
CA SER A 268 3.00 -18.44 -8.73
C SER A 268 1.85 -18.28 -9.76
N ALA A 269 1.69 -19.27 -10.63
CA ALA A 269 0.52 -19.33 -11.51
C ALA A 269 -0.81 -19.42 -10.71
N GLU A 270 -0.76 -19.98 -9.50
CA GLU A 270 -1.90 -20.01 -8.59
C GLU A 270 -2.23 -18.63 -8.03
N ASP A 271 -1.21 -17.84 -7.66
CA ASP A 271 -1.37 -16.45 -7.23
C ASP A 271 -2.00 -15.60 -8.34
N ALA A 272 -1.53 -15.75 -9.57
CA ALA A 272 -2.11 -15.07 -10.73
C ALA A 272 -3.59 -15.47 -10.92
N LYS A 273 -3.90 -16.77 -10.93
CA LYS A 273 -5.27 -17.27 -11.05
C LYS A 273 -6.15 -16.83 -9.86
N GLY A 274 -5.60 -16.78 -8.67
CA GLY A 274 -6.29 -16.34 -7.46
C GLY A 274 -6.86 -14.94 -7.60
N SER A 275 -6.23 -14.04 -8.37
CA SER A 275 -6.74 -12.68 -8.61
C SER A 275 -8.06 -12.61 -9.38
N PHE A 276 -8.56 -13.73 -9.93
CA PHE A 276 -9.86 -13.81 -10.58
C PHE A 276 -10.95 -14.42 -9.68
N THR A 277 -10.61 -14.87 -8.47
CA THR A 277 -11.55 -15.62 -7.61
C THR A 277 -12.41 -14.72 -6.74
N LYS A 278 -12.07 -13.45 -6.64
CA LYS A 278 -12.79 -12.44 -5.86
C LYS A 278 -12.91 -11.15 -6.65
N THR A 279 -14.00 -10.45 -6.40
CA THR A 279 -14.20 -9.06 -6.85
C THR A 279 -13.91 -8.07 -5.74
N THR A 280 -13.62 -6.84 -6.10
CA THR A 280 -13.45 -5.75 -5.13
C THR A 280 -14.72 -5.52 -4.31
N ALA A 281 -15.90 -5.69 -4.91
CA ALA A 281 -17.16 -5.57 -4.19
C ALA A 281 -17.30 -6.62 -3.08
N GLU A 282 -16.90 -7.88 -3.32
CA GLU A 282 -16.88 -8.94 -2.30
C GLU A 282 -15.86 -8.68 -1.21
N LEU A 283 -14.66 -8.19 -1.57
CA LEU A 283 -13.57 -7.92 -0.64
C LEU A 283 -13.83 -6.69 0.24
N CYS A 284 -14.59 -5.72 -0.26
CA CYS A 284 -15.01 -4.53 0.48
C CYS A 284 -16.27 -4.76 1.34
N ALA A 285 -16.96 -5.87 1.18
CA ALA A 285 -18.12 -6.21 2.01
C ALA A 285 -17.68 -6.51 3.46
N LYS A 286 -18.52 -6.06 4.43
CA LYS A 286 -18.28 -6.29 5.87
C LYS A 286 -18.75 -7.68 6.30
#